data_44bc42f7cfc0b34d443a20b86c342052
#
_entry.id   44bc42f7cfc0b34d443a20b86c342052
#
_cell.length_a   1.000
_cell.length_b   1.000
_cell.length_c   1.000
_cell.angle_alpha   90.00
_cell.angle_beta   90.00
_cell.angle_gamma   90.00
#
_symmetry.space_group_name_H-M   'P 1'
#
loop_
_entity.id
_entity.type
_entity.pdbx_description
1 polymer ?
#
loop_
_entity_poly.entity_id
_entity_poly.type
_entity_poly.pdbx_seq_one_letter_code
_entity_poly.pdbx_strand_id
1 'polypeptide(L)'
;PSQVIRGTASAPTVNVRTIATDGEYADGPARVLLPLLGIYALGTVSLQGFNLVYLRVAQDIGAGDASGLITAIPGIVLGVACFLYGTLGDFIPLRRIVDVGIALIVAGSLLGFAFSSSLVGVIVARALQTLGYQAAASAYMILATAIRDPKKRGLYVGLMCAAFQGGTAIGMLSGGILADINWALLLLIPLAGLACLPIMGRRVPARAHAGRVDIVGLAIFSSLALLLTL
;
A
#
# COMPACT_ATOMS: atom_id res chain seq x y z
N PRO A 1 19.49 10.75 -59.16
CA PRO A 1 19.63 9.64 -58.23
C PRO A 1 19.37 10.09 -56.81
N SER A 2 18.17 9.82 -56.34
CA SER A 2 17.66 10.20 -55.02
C SER A 2 17.90 9.04 -54.05
N GLN A 3 18.78 9.23 -53.12
CA GLN A 3 18.99 8.31 -51.99
C GLN A 3 17.87 8.56 -50.94
N VAL A 4 17.00 7.57 -50.81
CA VAL A 4 15.99 7.48 -49.75
C VAL A 4 16.70 7.08 -48.46
N ILE A 5 16.83 7.96 -47.51
CA ILE A 5 17.21 7.65 -46.12
C ILE A 5 15.98 7.04 -45.44
N ARG A 6 15.93 5.72 -45.40
CA ARG A 6 15.07 4.95 -44.48
C ARG A 6 15.88 4.65 -43.23
N GLY A 7 15.35 5.04 -42.08
CA GLY A 7 15.93 4.65 -40.80
C GLY A 7 15.39 5.47 -39.62
N THR A 8 14.06 5.61 -39.52
CA THR A 8 13.49 5.98 -38.19
C THR A 8 13.30 4.68 -37.41
N ALA A 9 14.25 4.40 -36.52
CA ALA A 9 14.04 3.43 -35.47
C ALA A 9 12.84 3.87 -34.65
N SER A 10 11.71 3.21 -34.85
CA SER A 10 10.55 3.38 -34.00
C SER A 10 10.94 2.97 -32.59
N ALA A 11 10.93 3.93 -31.66
CA ALA A 11 11.01 3.63 -30.25
C ALA A 11 9.97 2.53 -29.93
N PRO A 12 10.27 1.58 -29.07
CA PRO A 12 9.32 0.56 -28.69
C PRO A 12 8.13 1.28 -28.03
N THR A 13 7.03 1.40 -28.78
CA THR A 13 5.75 1.84 -28.25
C THR A 13 5.35 0.75 -27.24
N VAL A 14 5.51 1.06 -25.96
CA VAL A 14 4.99 0.24 -24.87
C VAL A 14 3.50 0.07 -25.13
N ASN A 15 3.12 -1.11 -25.55
CA ASN A 15 1.75 -1.42 -25.92
C ASN A 15 0.95 -1.64 -24.64
N VAL A 16 0.48 -0.55 -24.01
CA VAL A 16 -0.42 -0.54 -22.84
C VAL A 16 -1.76 -1.24 -23.15
N ARG A 17 -1.93 -1.72 -24.38
CA ARG A 17 -3.19 -2.27 -24.90
C ARG A 17 -3.57 -3.66 -24.40
N THR A 18 -2.76 -4.35 -23.60
CA THR A 18 -3.02 -5.78 -23.29
C THR A 18 -3.54 -6.06 -21.87
N ILE A 19 -3.81 -5.05 -21.07
CA ILE A 19 -4.25 -5.25 -19.67
C ILE A 19 -5.77 -5.48 -19.55
N ALA A 20 -6.54 -5.16 -20.58
CA ALA A 20 -7.99 -5.32 -20.54
C ALA A 20 -8.48 -6.13 -21.74
N THR A 21 -8.49 -7.44 -21.65
CA THR A 21 -9.38 -8.24 -22.48
C THR A 21 -10.79 -8.16 -21.93
N ASP A 22 -11.72 -7.86 -22.79
CA ASP A 22 -13.11 -7.45 -22.59
C ASP A 22 -14.02 -8.41 -21.79
N GLY A 23 -13.51 -9.52 -21.23
CA GLY A 23 -14.31 -10.52 -20.52
C GLY A 23 -14.14 -10.54 -18.99
N GLU A 24 -13.03 -10.04 -18.44
CA GLU A 24 -12.71 -10.23 -17.01
C GLU A 24 -13.22 -9.07 -16.12
N TYR A 25 -13.52 -7.92 -16.72
CA TYR A 25 -14.13 -6.75 -16.06
C TYR A 25 -15.64 -6.58 -16.30
N ALA A 26 -16.29 -7.55 -16.96
CA ALA A 26 -17.72 -7.48 -17.29
C ALA A 26 -18.62 -7.40 -16.04
N ASP A 27 -18.18 -7.96 -14.91
CA ASP A 27 -18.90 -7.95 -13.62
C ASP A 27 -18.72 -6.68 -12.77
N GLY A 28 -18.10 -5.64 -13.34
CA GLY A 28 -17.91 -4.32 -12.72
C GLY A 28 -16.62 -4.23 -11.87
N PRO A 29 -15.78 -3.22 -12.12
CA PRO A 29 -14.51 -3.02 -11.42
C PRO A 29 -14.69 -2.76 -9.91
N ALA A 30 -15.88 -2.32 -9.49
CA ALA A 30 -16.22 -2.02 -8.10
C ALA A 30 -16.03 -3.22 -7.16
N ARG A 31 -16.30 -4.45 -7.61
CA ARG A 31 -16.20 -5.66 -6.77
C ARG A 31 -14.77 -6.00 -6.35
N VAL A 32 -13.77 -5.52 -7.08
CA VAL A 32 -12.35 -5.67 -6.73
C VAL A 32 -11.80 -4.41 -6.10
N LEU A 33 -12.14 -3.25 -6.66
CA LEU A 33 -11.60 -1.96 -6.21
C LEU A 33 -12.09 -1.57 -4.82
N LEU A 34 -13.38 -1.75 -4.51
CA LEU A 34 -13.92 -1.34 -3.20
C LEU A 34 -13.31 -2.13 -2.01
N PRO A 35 -13.12 -3.46 -2.06
CA PRO A 35 -12.40 -4.17 -1.01
C PRO A 35 -10.96 -3.71 -0.83
N LEU A 36 -10.21 -3.50 -1.92
CA LEU A 36 -8.85 -2.97 -1.84
C LEU A 36 -8.81 -1.57 -1.22
N LEU A 37 -9.78 -0.72 -1.59
CA LEU A 37 -9.94 0.61 -1.00
C LEU A 37 -10.23 0.52 0.50
N GLY A 38 -11.07 -0.42 0.93
CA GLY A 38 -11.38 -0.67 2.34
C GLY A 38 -10.14 -1.08 3.14
N ILE A 39 -9.34 -2.01 2.62
CA ILE A 39 -8.08 -2.44 3.24
C ILE A 39 -7.13 -1.25 3.37
N TYR A 40 -6.98 -0.46 2.32
CA TYR A 40 -6.14 0.74 2.32
C TYR A 40 -6.64 1.79 3.33
N ALA A 41 -7.94 2.09 3.33
CA ALA A 41 -8.52 3.07 4.23
C ALA A 41 -8.30 2.70 5.71
N LEU A 42 -8.55 1.43 6.08
CA LEU A 42 -8.32 0.93 7.44
C LEU A 42 -6.83 0.93 7.83
N GLY A 43 -5.94 0.62 6.88
CA GLY A 43 -4.50 0.79 7.07
C GLY A 43 -4.13 2.24 7.35
N THR A 44 -4.71 3.19 6.61
CA THR A 44 -4.51 4.63 6.81
C THR A 44 -5.06 5.10 8.16
N VAL A 45 -6.23 4.62 8.58
CA VAL A 45 -6.79 4.90 9.92
C VAL A 45 -5.81 4.47 11.01
N SER A 46 -5.28 3.25 10.94
CA SER A 46 -4.27 2.76 11.90
C SER A 46 -2.99 3.59 11.86
N LEU A 47 -2.48 3.93 10.67
CA LEU A 47 -1.27 4.73 10.51
C LEU A 47 -1.41 6.09 11.18
N GLN A 48 -2.47 6.79 10.88
CA GLN A 48 -2.68 8.15 11.36
C GLN A 48 -3.07 8.20 12.84
N GLY A 49 -3.79 7.18 13.32
CA GLY A 49 -4.04 7.02 14.75
C GLY A 49 -2.75 6.88 15.56
N PHE A 50 -1.82 6.05 15.07
CA PHE A 50 -0.49 5.92 15.67
C PHE A 50 0.33 7.20 15.60
N ASN A 51 0.31 7.91 14.48
CA ASN A 51 1.02 9.18 14.32
C ASN A 51 0.54 10.26 15.31
N LEU A 52 -0.68 10.14 15.80
CA LEU A 52 -1.19 11.03 16.85
C LEU A 52 -0.68 10.66 18.25
N VAL A 53 -0.58 9.36 18.55
CA VAL A 53 -0.36 8.86 19.90
C VAL A 53 1.05 8.29 20.15
N TYR A 54 1.97 8.40 19.18
CA TYR A 54 3.30 7.79 19.25
C TYR A 54 4.11 8.17 20.50
N LEU A 55 3.98 9.41 20.98
CA LEU A 55 4.66 9.86 22.20
C LEU A 55 4.14 9.12 23.42
N ARG A 56 2.82 8.93 23.53
CA ARG A 56 2.21 8.18 24.62
C ARG A 56 2.62 6.71 24.57
N VAL A 57 2.59 6.11 23.38
CA VAL A 57 3.09 4.74 23.18
C VAL A 57 4.54 4.61 23.65
N ALA A 58 5.42 5.54 23.25
CA ALA A 58 6.82 5.53 23.66
C ALA A 58 6.99 5.65 25.19
N GLN A 59 6.19 6.47 25.85
CA GLN A 59 6.20 6.61 27.31
C GLN A 59 5.76 5.32 28.00
N ASP A 60 4.66 4.71 27.53
CA ASP A 60 4.10 3.49 28.12
C ASP A 60 5.07 2.29 28.03
N ILE A 61 5.89 2.23 26.96
CA ILE A 61 6.89 1.17 26.80
C ILE A 61 8.29 1.54 27.31
N GLY A 62 8.43 2.70 27.95
CA GLY A 62 9.70 3.17 28.52
C GLY A 62 10.75 3.57 27.49
N ALA A 63 10.35 3.93 26.27
CA ALA A 63 11.23 4.27 25.14
C ALA A 63 11.11 5.75 24.73
N GLY A 64 10.93 6.67 25.68
CA GLY A 64 10.69 8.08 25.41
C GLY A 64 11.74 8.74 24.52
N ASP A 65 13.05 8.43 24.73
CA ASP A 65 14.17 8.97 23.94
C ASP A 65 14.17 8.49 22.48
N ALA A 66 13.55 7.34 22.21
CA ALA A 66 13.46 6.74 20.88
C ALA A 66 12.07 6.86 20.24
N SER A 67 11.22 7.74 20.78
CA SER A 67 9.82 7.91 20.34
C SER A 67 9.69 8.20 18.84
N GLY A 68 10.60 9.00 18.28
CA GLY A 68 10.61 9.34 16.86
C GLY A 68 10.76 8.12 15.93
N LEU A 69 11.41 7.04 16.37
CA LEU A 69 11.60 5.84 15.57
C LEU A 69 10.28 5.11 15.29
N ILE A 70 9.29 5.24 16.17
CA ILE A 70 7.95 4.63 16.01
C ILE A 70 7.23 5.14 14.77
N THR A 71 7.49 6.38 14.37
CA THR A 71 6.89 7.00 13.17
C THR A 71 7.85 7.08 12.00
N ALA A 72 9.15 7.34 12.25
CA ALA A 72 10.14 7.49 11.20
C ALA A 72 10.37 6.19 10.42
N ILE A 73 10.55 5.06 11.09
CA ILE A 73 10.82 3.79 10.41
C ILE A 73 9.64 3.34 9.54
N PRO A 74 8.36 3.31 10.00
CA PRO A 74 7.24 3.04 9.13
C PRO A 74 7.08 4.07 8.00
N GLY A 75 7.44 5.34 8.20
CA GLY A 75 7.45 6.36 7.16
C GLY A 75 8.45 6.05 6.05
N ILE A 76 9.68 5.65 6.39
CA ILE A 76 10.69 5.19 5.44
C ILE A 76 10.18 3.96 4.66
N VAL A 77 9.64 2.99 5.40
CA VAL A 77 9.08 1.77 4.81
C VAL A 77 7.94 2.11 3.84
N LEU A 78 7.11 3.11 4.16
CA LEU A 78 6.04 3.57 3.25
C LEU A 78 6.62 4.11 1.94
N GLY A 79 7.64 4.95 1.99
CA GLY A 79 8.29 5.49 0.79
C GLY A 79 8.89 4.40 -0.09
N VAL A 80 9.64 3.48 0.52
CA VAL A 80 10.22 2.32 -0.18
C VAL A 80 9.13 1.42 -0.76
N ALA A 81 8.05 1.16 -0.01
CA ALA A 81 6.94 0.33 -0.45
C ALA A 81 6.19 0.92 -1.65
N CYS A 82 5.98 2.24 -1.68
CA CYS A 82 5.36 2.92 -2.82
C CYS A 82 6.12 2.65 -4.12
N PHE A 83 7.44 2.81 -4.09
CA PHE A 83 8.28 2.56 -5.24
C PHE A 83 8.36 1.06 -5.60
N LEU A 84 8.56 0.21 -4.58
CA LEU A 84 8.67 -1.23 -4.74
C LEU A 84 7.42 -1.82 -5.42
N TYR A 85 6.23 -1.54 -4.90
CA TYR A 85 4.99 -2.08 -5.44
C TYR A 85 4.60 -1.44 -6.78
N GLY A 86 4.99 -0.18 -7.02
CA GLY A 86 4.84 0.45 -8.32
C GLY A 86 5.60 -0.31 -9.40
N THR A 87 6.86 -0.67 -9.13
CA THR A 87 7.70 -1.44 -10.07
C THR A 87 7.33 -2.92 -10.12
N LEU A 88 7.05 -3.56 -8.97
CA LEU A 88 6.69 -4.97 -8.91
C LEU A 88 5.36 -5.29 -9.63
N GLY A 89 4.44 -4.33 -9.69
CA GLY A 89 3.17 -4.48 -10.40
C GLY A 89 3.31 -4.80 -11.88
N ASP A 90 4.46 -4.44 -12.48
CA ASP A 90 4.76 -4.75 -13.88
C ASP A 90 5.27 -6.19 -14.09
N PHE A 91 5.79 -6.85 -13.04
CA PHE A 91 6.50 -8.13 -13.15
C PHE A 91 5.80 -9.27 -12.40
N ILE A 92 5.09 -8.95 -11.33
CA ILE A 92 4.45 -9.94 -10.45
C ILE A 92 2.93 -9.86 -10.63
N PRO A 93 2.23 -11.01 -10.66
CA PRO A 93 0.77 -11.02 -10.67
C PRO A 93 0.21 -10.19 -9.53
N LEU A 94 -0.67 -9.26 -9.85
CA LEU A 94 -1.25 -8.32 -8.89
C LEU A 94 -1.88 -9.04 -7.69
N ARG A 95 -2.46 -10.21 -7.95
CA ARG A 95 -3.02 -11.08 -6.92
C ARG A 95 -1.98 -11.49 -5.87
N ARG A 96 -0.75 -11.88 -6.29
CA ARG A 96 0.32 -12.22 -5.34
C ARG A 96 0.73 -11.04 -4.48
N ILE A 97 0.77 -9.84 -5.06
CA ILE A 97 1.07 -8.60 -4.32
C ILE A 97 0.03 -8.40 -3.23
N VAL A 98 -1.25 -8.56 -3.56
CA VAL A 98 -2.35 -8.41 -2.59
C VAL A 98 -2.32 -9.52 -1.53
N ASP A 99 -2.13 -10.79 -1.93
CA ASP A 99 -2.09 -11.92 -1.00
C ASP A 99 -0.93 -11.76 0.01
N VAL A 100 0.27 -11.37 -0.46
CA VAL A 100 1.42 -11.05 0.40
C VAL A 100 1.11 -9.85 1.29
N GLY A 101 0.50 -8.79 0.74
CA GLY A 101 0.08 -7.62 1.51
C GLY A 101 -0.85 -7.98 2.66
N ILE A 102 -1.82 -8.83 2.42
CA ILE A 102 -2.76 -9.33 3.44
C ILE A 102 -2.01 -10.13 4.52
N ALA A 103 -1.12 -11.04 4.11
CA ALA A 103 -0.31 -11.82 5.05
C ALA A 103 0.55 -10.91 5.95
N LEU A 104 1.13 -9.84 5.39
CA LEU A 104 1.90 -8.86 6.12
C LEU A 104 1.05 -8.05 7.12
N ILE A 105 -0.19 -7.68 6.74
CA ILE A 105 -1.13 -7.01 7.67
C ILE A 105 -1.43 -7.93 8.85
N VAL A 106 -1.77 -9.20 8.58
CA VAL A 106 -2.08 -10.17 9.63
C VAL A 106 -0.88 -10.37 10.56
N ALA A 107 0.29 -10.67 9.98
CA ALA A 107 1.51 -10.88 10.74
C ALA A 107 1.87 -9.64 11.58
N GLY A 108 1.83 -8.44 10.97
CA GLY A 108 2.13 -7.19 11.67
C GLY A 108 1.14 -6.90 12.80
N SER A 109 -0.15 -7.15 12.60
CA SER A 109 -1.17 -6.93 13.64
C SER A 109 -1.01 -7.89 14.81
N LEU A 110 -0.82 -9.18 14.54
CA LEU A 110 -0.65 -10.19 15.59
C LEU A 110 0.66 -10.00 16.35
N LEU A 111 1.79 -9.79 15.64
CA LEU A 111 3.08 -9.51 16.27
C LEU A 111 3.05 -8.23 17.10
N GLY A 112 2.43 -7.17 16.58
CA GLY A 112 2.33 -5.91 17.28
C GLY A 112 1.51 -6.02 18.57
N PHE A 113 0.42 -6.75 18.53
CA PHE A 113 -0.37 -6.99 19.74
C PHE A 113 0.36 -7.87 20.75
N ALA A 114 1.02 -8.95 20.30
CA ALA A 114 1.78 -9.86 21.16
C ALA A 114 3.03 -9.20 21.78
N PHE A 115 3.71 -8.31 21.06
CA PHE A 115 4.94 -7.63 21.50
C PHE A 115 4.73 -6.13 21.72
N SER A 116 3.53 -5.72 22.11
CA SER A 116 3.17 -4.32 22.35
C SER A 116 4.01 -3.64 23.45
N SER A 117 4.60 -4.39 24.37
CA SER A 117 5.51 -3.88 25.41
C SER A 117 6.95 -3.62 24.93
N SER A 118 7.28 -3.96 23.69
CA SER A 118 8.64 -3.81 23.12
C SER A 118 8.68 -2.78 22.01
N LEU A 119 9.61 -1.81 22.12
CA LEU A 119 9.83 -0.81 21.06
C LEU A 119 10.08 -1.47 19.70
N VAL A 120 10.96 -2.46 19.65
CA VAL A 120 11.30 -3.19 18.42
C VAL A 120 10.06 -3.93 17.88
N GLY A 121 9.29 -4.57 18.79
CA GLY A 121 8.04 -5.24 18.42
C GLY A 121 7.04 -4.31 17.74
N VAL A 122 6.81 -3.13 18.33
CA VAL A 122 5.91 -2.11 17.78
C VAL A 122 6.42 -1.60 16.42
N ILE A 123 7.70 -1.27 16.30
CA ILE A 123 8.30 -0.77 15.05
C ILE A 123 8.17 -1.80 13.92
N VAL A 124 8.55 -3.06 14.19
CA VAL A 124 8.47 -4.15 13.19
C VAL A 124 7.02 -4.39 12.78
N ALA A 125 6.11 -4.44 13.75
CA ALA A 125 4.69 -4.60 13.47
C ALA A 125 4.16 -3.49 12.55
N ARG A 126 4.51 -2.24 12.85
CA ARG A 126 4.12 -1.07 12.05
C ARG A 126 4.71 -1.11 10.65
N ALA A 127 5.98 -1.50 10.51
CA ALA A 127 6.63 -1.67 9.22
C ALA A 127 5.92 -2.74 8.36
N LEU A 128 5.61 -3.91 8.94
CA LEU A 128 4.88 -4.98 8.26
C LEU A 128 3.48 -4.54 7.83
N GLN A 129 2.73 -3.87 8.71
CA GLN A 129 1.42 -3.33 8.40
C GLN A 129 1.48 -2.31 7.26
N THR A 130 2.50 -1.42 7.29
CA THR A 130 2.71 -0.40 6.26
C THR A 130 2.98 -1.05 4.90
N LEU A 131 3.85 -2.04 4.82
CA LEU A 131 4.07 -2.83 3.61
C LEU A 131 2.75 -3.47 3.13
N GLY A 132 1.98 -4.02 4.05
CA GLY A 132 0.76 -4.75 3.71
C GLY A 132 -0.33 -3.88 3.10
N TYR A 133 -0.71 -2.78 3.74
CA TYR A 133 -1.77 -1.92 3.18
C TYR A 133 -1.30 -1.15 1.94
N GLN A 134 0.00 -0.87 1.81
CA GLN A 134 0.55 -0.24 0.62
C GLN A 134 0.49 -1.16 -0.60
N ALA A 135 0.57 -2.47 -0.42
CA ALA A 135 0.32 -3.44 -1.48
C ALA A 135 -1.12 -3.31 -2.04
N ALA A 136 -2.12 -3.18 -1.15
CA ALA A 136 -3.51 -2.96 -1.55
C ALA A 136 -3.69 -1.61 -2.27
N ALA A 137 -3.04 -0.54 -1.78
CA ALA A 137 -3.05 0.77 -2.41
C ALA A 137 -2.51 0.75 -3.84
N SER A 138 -1.34 0.13 -4.02
CA SER A 138 -0.69 0.03 -5.33
C SER A 138 -1.52 -0.82 -6.29
N ALA A 139 -2.05 -1.96 -5.84
CA ALA A 139 -2.95 -2.79 -6.63
C ALA A 139 -4.21 -2.03 -7.05
N TYR A 140 -4.80 -1.25 -6.14
CA TYR A 140 -5.94 -0.40 -6.44
C TYR A 140 -5.61 0.62 -7.53
N MET A 141 -4.51 1.35 -7.40
CA MET A 141 -4.11 2.38 -8.37
C MET A 141 -3.83 1.80 -9.74
N ILE A 142 -3.13 0.67 -9.84
CA ILE A 142 -2.87 -0.03 -11.11
C ILE A 142 -4.19 -0.40 -11.79
N LEU A 143 -5.14 -0.96 -11.04
CA LEU A 143 -6.44 -1.33 -11.59
C LEU A 143 -7.32 -0.13 -11.94
N ALA A 144 -7.35 0.91 -11.10
CA ALA A 144 -8.14 2.12 -11.33
C ALA A 144 -7.66 2.88 -12.57
N THR A 145 -6.34 2.99 -12.76
CA THR A 145 -5.76 3.70 -13.91
C THR A 145 -5.89 2.92 -15.22
N ALA A 146 -6.05 1.60 -15.17
CA ALA A 146 -6.33 0.75 -16.33
C ALA A 146 -7.75 0.89 -16.89
N ILE A 147 -8.69 1.56 -16.18
CA ILE A 147 -10.05 1.78 -16.64
C ILE A 147 -10.04 2.70 -17.87
N ARG A 148 -10.66 2.24 -18.98
CA ARG A 148 -10.69 2.98 -20.26
C ARG A 148 -11.57 4.23 -20.20
N ASP A 149 -12.71 4.18 -19.49
CA ASP A 149 -13.63 5.30 -19.35
C ASP A 149 -13.02 6.39 -18.45
N PRO A 150 -12.74 7.60 -18.99
CA PRO A 150 -12.11 8.67 -18.22
C PRO A 150 -12.95 9.11 -17.00
N LYS A 151 -14.29 9.07 -17.11
CA LYS A 151 -15.18 9.45 -15.98
C LYS A 151 -15.08 8.45 -14.84
N LYS A 152 -15.15 7.15 -15.15
CA LYS A 152 -15.01 6.08 -14.14
C LYS A 152 -13.61 6.08 -13.56
N ARG A 153 -12.56 6.22 -14.38
CA ARG A 153 -11.17 6.32 -13.91
C ARG A 153 -11.03 7.49 -12.93
N GLY A 154 -11.50 8.69 -13.29
CA GLY A 154 -11.47 9.85 -12.41
C GLY A 154 -12.22 9.62 -11.10
N LEU A 155 -13.38 8.96 -11.14
CA LEU A 155 -14.15 8.60 -9.95
C LEU A 155 -13.34 7.70 -9.02
N TYR A 156 -12.75 6.60 -9.51
CA TYR A 156 -12.02 5.67 -8.67
C TYR A 156 -10.71 6.27 -8.12
N VAL A 157 -10.00 7.06 -8.91
CA VAL A 157 -8.82 7.79 -8.42
C VAL A 157 -9.24 8.82 -7.34
N GLY A 158 -10.34 9.52 -7.55
CA GLY A 158 -10.90 10.44 -6.56
C GLY A 158 -11.33 9.73 -5.26
N LEU A 159 -11.90 8.53 -5.35
CA LEU A 159 -12.24 7.70 -4.18
C LEU A 159 -10.99 7.31 -3.38
N MET A 160 -9.86 7.04 -4.04
CA MET A 160 -8.59 6.79 -3.35
C MET A 160 -8.15 7.98 -2.51
N CYS A 161 -8.21 9.20 -3.09
CA CYS A 161 -7.89 10.43 -2.37
C CYS A 161 -8.86 10.67 -1.20
N ALA A 162 -10.15 10.43 -1.42
CA ALA A 162 -11.15 10.55 -0.37
C ALA A 162 -10.95 9.53 0.76
N ALA A 163 -10.57 8.30 0.43
CA ALA A 163 -10.25 7.27 1.42
C ALA A 163 -9.02 7.63 2.25
N PHE A 164 -7.98 8.22 1.62
CA PHE A 164 -6.81 8.72 2.34
C PHE A 164 -7.18 9.83 3.33
N GLN A 165 -7.87 10.85 2.86
CA GLN A 165 -8.25 11.99 3.71
C GLN A 165 -9.26 11.61 4.79
N GLY A 166 -10.28 10.82 4.44
CA GLY A 166 -11.26 10.29 5.38
C GLY A 166 -10.61 9.34 6.40
N GLY A 167 -9.72 8.45 5.94
CA GLY A 167 -8.94 7.58 6.80
C GLY A 167 -8.03 8.35 7.76
N THR A 168 -7.45 9.47 7.31
CA THR A 168 -6.66 10.37 8.16
C THR A 168 -7.52 10.98 9.27
N ALA A 169 -8.66 11.55 8.93
CA ALA A 169 -9.55 12.17 9.90
C ALA A 169 -10.09 11.15 10.94
N ILE A 170 -10.56 10.00 10.46
CA ILE A 170 -11.04 8.91 11.34
C ILE A 170 -9.88 8.35 12.16
N GLY A 171 -8.67 8.24 11.60
CA GLY A 171 -7.49 7.77 12.29
C GLY A 171 -7.11 8.66 13.46
N MET A 172 -7.10 9.98 13.28
CA MET A 172 -6.82 10.92 14.34
C MET A 172 -7.88 10.85 15.47
N LEU A 173 -9.15 10.76 15.11
CA LEU A 173 -10.23 10.63 16.11
C LEU A 173 -10.14 9.29 16.86
N SER A 174 -9.98 8.19 16.14
CA SER A 174 -9.87 6.85 16.74
C SER A 174 -8.58 6.71 17.57
N GLY A 175 -7.48 7.31 17.11
CA GLY A 175 -6.21 7.34 17.84
C GLY A 175 -6.36 7.97 19.21
N GLY A 176 -7.01 9.14 19.31
CA GLY A 176 -7.28 9.81 20.58
C GLY A 176 -8.12 8.95 21.52
N ILE A 177 -9.25 8.42 21.02
CA ILE A 177 -10.18 7.63 21.84
C ILE A 177 -9.55 6.29 22.29
N LEU A 178 -8.91 5.56 21.37
CA LEU A 178 -8.33 4.26 21.70
C LEU A 178 -7.08 4.38 22.59
N ALA A 179 -6.35 5.48 22.50
CA ALA A 179 -5.20 5.71 23.38
C ALA A 179 -5.62 5.79 24.87
N ASP A 180 -6.82 6.28 25.15
CA ASP A 180 -7.32 6.36 26.53
C ASP A 180 -7.75 4.98 27.08
N ILE A 181 -8.11 4.06 26.21
CA ILE A 181 -8.51 2.69 26.59
C ILE A 181 -7.31 1.76 26.53
N ASN A 182 -6.76 1.57 25.35
CA ASN A 182 -5.57 0.76 25.07
C ASN A 182 -5.09 1.05 23.66
N TRP A 183 -3.97 1.73 23.51
CA TRP A 183 -3.39 2.08 22.21
C TRP A 183 -3.04 0.85 21.34
N ALA A 184 -2.78 -0.33 21.96
CA ALA A 184 -2.49 -1.56 21.22
C ALA A 184 -3.65 -2.01 20.31
N LEU A 185 -4.90 -1.54 20.61
CA LEU A 185 -6.06 -1.80 19.75
C LEU A 185 -5.93 -1.16 18.37
N LEU A 186 -5.15 -0.07 18.25
CA LEU A 186 -4.84 0.55 16.95
C LEU A 186 -4.12 -0.42 16.00
N LEU A 187 -3.33 -1.37 16.55
CA LEU A 187 -2.63 -2.40 15.76
C LEU A 187 -3.61 -3.44 15.17
N LEU A 188 -4.80 -3.57 15.75
CA LEU A 188 -5.81 -4.54 15.29
C LEU A 188 -6.74 -3.93 14.22
N ILE A 189 -6.82 -2.60 14.10
CA ILE A 189 -7.70 -1.94 13.11
C ILE A 189 -7.51 -2.48 11.69
N PRO A 190 -6.28 -2.67 11.17
CA PRO A 190 -6.10 -3.19 9.82
C PRO A 190 -6.67 -4.59 9.60
N LEU A 191 -6.81 -5.41 10.67
CA LEU A 191 -7.44 -6.73 10.59
C LEU A 191 -8.92 -6.65 10.20
N ALA A 192 -9.62 -5.57 10.55
CA ALA A 192 -11.00 -5.36 10.12
C ALA A 192 -11.11 -5.31 8.58
N GLY A 193 -10.04 -4.91 7.88
CA GLY A 193 -9.96 -4.95 6.42
C GLY A 193 -10.08 -6.36 5.83
N LEU A 194 -9.76 -7.40 6.60
CA LEU A 194 -9.92 -8.79 6.16
C LEU A 194 -11.40 -9.17 5.93
N ALA A 195 -12.33 -8.46 6.56
CA ALA A 195 -13.76 -8.63 6.29
C ALA A 195 -14.14 -8.30 4.83
N CYS A 196 -13.29 -7.55 4.13
CA CYS A 196 -13.48 -7.24 2.71
C CYS A 196 -13.04 -8.41 1.77
N LEU A 197 -12.28 -9.39 2.27
CA LEU A 197 -11.74 -10.49 1.45
C LEU A 197 -12.81 -11.39 0.81
N PRO A 198 -13.90 -11.79 1.50
CA PRO A 198 -14.96 -12.61 0.89
C PRO A 198 -15.60 -11.92 -0.33
N ILE A 199 -15.69 -10.59 -0.29
CA ILE A 199 -16.27 -9.77 -1.37
C ILE A 199 -15.34 -9.76 -2.59
N MET A 200 -14.03 -9.69 -2.37
CA MET A 200 -13.01 -9.69 -3.42
C MET A 200 -12.90 -11.04 -4.11
N GLY A 201 -12.96 -12.14 -3.34
CA GLY A 201 -12.84 -13.50 -3.84
C GLY A 201 -11.55 -13.72 -4.64
N ARG A 202 -11.60 -14.59 -5.68
CA ARG A 202 -10.48 -14.88 -6.58
C ARG A 202 -10.42 -13.97 -7.82
N ARG A 203 -11.02 -12.80 -7.78
CA ARG A 203 -11.27 -11.94 -8.95
C ARG A 203 -10.14 -10.95 -9.27
N VAL A 204 -9.08 -10.90 -8.47
CA VAL A 204 -7.92 -10.06 -8.77
C VAL A 204 -7.19 -10.64 -9.98
N PRO A 205 -6.92 -9.85 -11.05
CA PRO A 205 -6.25 -10.33 -12.25
C PRO A 205 -4.89 -10.95 -11.95
N ALA A 206 -4.62 -12.11 -12.56
CA ALA A 206 -3.40 -12.88 -12.32
C ALA A 206 -2.24 -12.52 -13.27
N ARG A 207 -2.40 -11.51 -14.13
CA ARG A 207 -1.44 -11.22 -15.18
C ARG A 207 -0.24 -10.42 -14.68
N ALA A 208 0.97 -10.92 -14.97
CA ALA A 208 2.22 -10.19 -14.89
C ALA A 208 2.71 -9.87 -16.31
N HIS A 209 3.32 -8.69 -16.51
CA HIS A 209 4.05 -8.39 -17.73
C HIS A 209 5.46 -8.98 -17.63
N ALA A 210 5.96 -9.54 -18.73
CA ALA A 210 7.32 -10.05 -18.82
C ALA A 210 8.30 -8.87 -19.05
N GLY A 211 8.78 -8.30 -17.97
CA GLY A 211 9.83 -7.28 -17.96
C GLY A 211 11.00 -7.71 -17.05
N ARG A 212 12.13 -7.01 -17.10
CA ARG A 212 13.24 -7.19 -16.16
C ARG A 212 13.14 -6.15 -15.05
N VAL A 213 13.18 -6.60 -13.81
CA VAL A 213 13.22 -5.69 -12.64
C VAL A 213 14.58 -4.99 -12.65
N ASP A 214 14.58 -3.66 -12.63
CA ASP A 214 15.80 -2.88 -12.41
C ASP A 214 16.14 -2.89 -10.91
N ILE A 215 16.82 -3.97 -10.48
CA ILE A 215 17.25 -4.14 -9.09
C ILE A 215 18.24 -3.04 -8.69
N VAL A 216 19.06 -2.55 -9.64
CA VAL A 216 20.05 -1.51 -9.37
C VAL A 216 19.37 -0.17 -9.09
N GLY A 217 18.42 0.22 -9.95
CA GLY A 217 17.61 1.43 -9.73
C GLY A 217 16.83 1.37 -8.40
N LEU A 218 16.26 0.20 -8.09
CA LEU A 218 15.55 -0.03 -6.82
C LEU A 218 16.48 0.13 -5.61
N ALA A 219 17.69 -0.44 -5.66
CA ALA A 219 18.68 -0.35 -4.59
C ALA A 219 19.18 1.08 -4.39
N ILE A 220 19.47 1.80 -5.48
CA ILE A 220 19.91 3.20 -5.44
C ILE A 220 18.82 4.09 -4.84
N PHE A 221 17.56 3.93 -5.31
CA PHE A 221 16.45 4.72 -4.79
C PHE A 221 16.21 4.45 -3.30
N SER A 222 16.22 3.18 -2.89
CA SER A 222 16.03 2.81 -1.48
C SER A 222 17.15 3.35 -0.59
N SER A 223 18.40 3.31 -1.07
CA SER A 223 19.57 3.84 -0.35
C SER A 223 19.50 5.37 -0.24
N LEU A 224 19.09 6.05 -1.31
CA LEU A 224 18.93 7.51 -1.30
C LEU A 224 17.80 7.95 -0.37
N ALA A 225 16.66 7.25 -0.40
CA ALA A 225 15.54 7.51 0.50
C ALA A 225 15.94 7.33 1.97
N LEU A 226 16.73 6.29 2.27
CA LEU A 226 17.27 6.06 3.62
C LEU A 226 18.23 7.17 4.04
N LEU A 227 19.11 7.62 3.15
CA LEU A 227 20.10 8.66 3.42
C LEU A 227 19.46 10.02 3.68
N LEU A 228 18.35 10.34 2.99
CA LEU A 228 17.62 11.60 3.15
C LEU A 228 16.75 11.66 4.41
N THR A 229 16.50 10.52 5.06
CA THR A 229 15.63 10.41 6.25
C THR A 229 16.41 10.17 7.55
N LEU A 230 17.72 9.93 7.46
CA LEU A 230 18.67 9.87 8.60
C LEU A 230 19.30 11.25 8.83
#